data_6942e4a5678f3e09557450887e718aa2
#
_entry.id   6942e4a5678f3e09557450887e718aa2
#
_cell.length_a   1.000
_cell.length_b   1.000
_cell.length_c   1.000
_cell.angle_alpha   90.00
_cell.angle_beta   90.00
_cell.angle_gamma   90.00
#
_symmetry.space_group_name_H-M   'P 1'
#
loop_
_entity.id
_entity.type
_entity.pdbx_description
1 polymer ?
#
loop_
_entity_poly.entity_id
_entity_poly.type
_entity_poly.pdbx_seq_one_letter_code
_entity_poly.pdbx_strand_id
1 'polypeptide(L)'
;MLGEKIGSLSASAAHKALPVDGALPKFETSATGGGTLAGAEVQMLATDSSDMRADGTLYGECPNQGIVMTQDGVATFRASGVGAFTAEGGATFRGVVYFQASAPSLSSLNGTCGVYHWDVDAEGNATWNIWEWK
;
A
#
# COMPACT_ATOMS: atom_id res chain seq x y z
N MET A 1 -2.62 -9.21 17.58
CA MET A 1 -3.88 -8.54 17.89
C MET A 1 -3.91 -7.17 17.23
N LEU A 2 -4.99 -6.83 16.60
CA LEU A 2 -5.12 -5.50 16.00
C LEU A 2 -5.25 -4.43 17.08
N GLY A 3 -4.46 -3.39 16.94
CA GLY A 3 -4.55 -2.20 17.75
C GLY A 3 -5.37 -1.12 17.06
N GLU A 4 -5.01 0.13 17.30
CA GLU A 4 -5.73 1.27 16.75
C GLU A 4 -5.46 1.43 15.26
N LYS A 5 -6.42 2.05 14.56
CA LYS A 5 -6.24 2.48 13.18
C LYS A 5 -5.29 3.66 13.16
N ILE A 6 -4.16 3.50 12.51
CA ILE A 6 -3.09 4.52 12.48
C ILE A 6 -2.99 5.23 11.13
N GLY A 7 -3.69 4.75 10.11
CA GLY A 7 -3.64 5.39 8.80
C GLY A 7 -4.93 5.23 8.03
N SER A 8 -5.29 6.29 7.29
CA SER A 8 -6.43 6.31 6.39
C SER A 8 -6.09 7.23 5.23
N LEU A 9 -5.76 6.63 4.09
CA LEU A 9 -5.34 7.37 2.89
C LEU A 9 -6.24 7.01 1.72
N SER A 10 -6.42 7.97 0.82
CA SER A 10 -7.09 7.77 -0.45
C SER A 10 -6.09 8.06 -1.56
N ALA A 11 -6.17 7.32 -2.65
CA ALA A 11 -5.21 7.43 -3.74
C ALA A 11 -5.86 7.18 -5.09
N SER A 12 -5.18 7.64 -6.14
CA SER A 12 -5.44 7.22 -7.50
C SER A 12 -4.38 6.22 -7.90
N ALA A 13 -4.80 5.08 -8.42
CA ALA A 13 -3.91 4.00 -8.83
C ALA A 13 -4.01 3.77 -10.33
N ALA A 14 -2.86 3.60 -10.98
CA ALA A 14 -2.76 3.27 -12.39
C ALA A 14 -1.93 2.00 -12.55
N HIS A 15 -2.45 1.07 -13.33
CA HIS A 15 -1.85 -0.25 -13.50
C HIS A 15 -1.24 -0.40 -14.89
N LYS A 16 -0.15 -1.12 -14.96
CA LYS A 16 0.56 -1.43 -16.21
C LYS A 16 0.93 -2.91 -16.19
N ALA A 17 0.64 -3.60 -17.28
CA ALA A 17 1.09 -4.97 -17.45
C ALA A 17 2.59 -4.98 -17.77
N LEU A 18 3.33 -5.86 -17.10
CA LEU A 18 4.77 -6.01 -17.29
C LEU A 18 5.08 -7.24 -18.11
N PRO A 19 6.21 -7.26 -18.85
CA PRO A 19 6.66 -8.47 -19.53
C PRO A 19 6.96 -9.57 -18.53
N VAL A 20 6.58 -10.82 -18.87
CA VAL A 20 6.83 -12.00 -18.06
C VAL A 20 7.38 -13.11 -18.93
N ASP A 21 8.17 -14.03 -18.33
CA ASP A 21 8.66 -15.21 -19.00
C ASP A 21 7.68 -16.37 -18.93
N GLY A 22 6.70 -16.29 -18.05
CA GLY A 22 5.69 -17.33 -17.86
C GLY A 22 4.36 -16.94 -18.45
N ALA A 23 3.34 -17.74 -18.12
CA ALA A 23 1.98 -17.53 -18.62
C ALA A 23 1.14 -16.64 -17.72
N LEU A 24 1.59 -16.34 -16.49
CA LEU A 24 0.79 -15.59 -15.52
C LEU A 24 1.15 -14.12 -15.55
N PRO A 25 0.15 -13.22 -15.53
CA PRO A 25 0.37 -11.77 -15.57
C PRO A 25 1.13 -11.23 -14.37
N LYS A 26 1.89 -10.17 -14.65
CA LYS A 26 2.54 -9.35 -13.63
C LYS A 26 2.18 -7.89 -13.91
N PHE A 27 1.92 -7.14 -12.85
CA PHE A 27 1.49 -5.75 -12.96
C PHE A 27 2.40 -4.83 -12.15
N GLU A 28 2.57 -3.61 -12.66
CA GLU A 28 3.14 -2.51 -11.90
C GLU A 28 2.01 -1.52 -11.61
N THR A 29 1.95 -1.02 -10.38
CA THR A 29 0.93 -0.05 -9.98
C THR A 29 1.62 1.19 -9.44
N SER A 30 1.25 2.34 -9.98
CA SER A 30 1.64 3.65 -9.45
C SER A 30 0.46 4.24 -8.71
N ALA A 31 0.69 4.70 -7.48
CA ALA A 31 -0.35 5.27 -6.64
C ALA A 31 0.10 6.64 -6.14
N THR A 32 -0.83 7.59 -6.18
CA THR A 32 -0.62 8.96 -5.72
C THR A 32 -1.83 9.39 -4.91
N GLY A 33 -1.62 9.91 -3.73
CA GLY A 33 -2.74 10.33 -2.91
C GLY A 33 -2.29 10.93 -1.59
N GLY A 34 -3.17 10.87 -0.60
CA GLY A 34 -2.88 11.41 0.71
C GLY A 34 -3.98 11.09 1.70
N GLY A 35 -3.81 11.56 2.90
CA GLY A 35 -4.74 11.35 3.99
C GLY A 35 -4.07 11.60 5.32
N THR A 36 -4.41 10.75 6.29
CA THR A 36 -3.88 10.87 7.66
C THR A 36 -3.07 9.64 8.01
N LEU A 37 -1.89 9.85 8.59
CA LEU A 37 -1.04 8.77 9.07
C LEU A 37 -0.38 9.20 10.37
N ALA A 38 -0.52 8.38 11.41
CA ALA A 38 -0.02 8.67 12.75
C ALA A 38 -0.45 10.06 13.27
N GLY A 39 -1.66 10.48 12.91
CA GLY A 39 -2.21 11.78 13.30
C GLY A 39 -1.77 12.95 12.45
N ALA A 40 -0.89 12.76 11.47
CA ALA A 40 -0.40 13.83 10.60
C ALA A 40 -1.04 13.77 9.23
N GLU A 41 -1.23 14.91 8.58
CA GLU A 41 -1.62 14.97 7.19
C GLU A 41 -0.44 14.64 6.30
N VAL A 42 -0.63 13.71 5.36
CA VAL A 42 0.44 13.21 4.51
C VAL A 42 0.04 13.15 3.05
N GLN A 43 1.06 13.21 2.19
CA GLN A 43 0.97 12.88 0.77
C GLN A 43 1.76 11.60 0.53
N MET A 44 1.29 10.78 -0.38
CA MET A 44 1.90 9.47 -0.67
C MET A 44 2.21 9.34 -2.15
N LEU A 45 3.37 8.79 -2.44
CA LEU A 45 3.76 8.31 -3.76
C LEU A 45 4.30 6.89 -3.61
N ALA A 46 3.78 5.97 -4.39
CA ALA A 46 4.24 4.59 -4.31
C ALA A 46 4.20 3.93 -5.68
N THR A 47 5.13 3.04 -5.90
CA THR A 47 5.10 2.11 -7.03
C THR A 47 5.25 0.72 -6.46
N ASP A 48 4.31 -0.14 -6.80
CA ASP A 48 4.36 -1.53 -6.34
C ASP A 48 4.22 -2.49 -7.53
N SER A 49 4.50 -3.75 -7.28
CA SER A 49 4.31 -4.81 -8.26
C SER A 49 3.41 -5.89 -7.67
N SER A 50 2.65 -6.52 -8.54
CA SER A 50 1.83 -7.67 -8.15
C SER A 50 1.93 -8.77 -9.19
N ASP A 51 1.95 -10.00 -8.70
CA ASP A 51 2.02 -11.21 -9.52
C ASP A 51 0.72 -11.98 -9.37
N MET A 52 0.14 -12.40 -10.48
CA MET A 52 -0.97 -13.35 -10.43
C MET A 52 -0.43 -14.75 -10.18
N ARG A 53 -1.03 -15.46 -9.24
CA ARG A 53 -0.71 -16.84 -8.93
C ARG A 53 -1.62 -17.80 -9.73
N ALA A 54 -1.24 -19.07 -9.78
CA ALA A 54 -1.95 -20.06 -10.57
C ALA A 54 -3.42 -20.23 -10.16
N ASP A 55 -3.75 -19.96 -8.90
CA ASP A 55 -5.13 -20.06 -8.41
C ASP A 55 -5.95 -18.78 -8.63
N GLY A 56 -5.38 -17.78 -9.30
CA GLY A 56 -6.04 -16.51 -9.56
C GLY A 56 -5.87 -15.45 -8.47
N THR A 57 -5.21 -15.80 -7.37
CA THR A 57 -4.88 -14.81 -6.34
C THR A 57 -3.68 -13.96 -6.74
N LEU A 58 -3.44 -12.89 -6.01
CA LEU A 58 -2.37 -11.94 -6.29
C LEU A 58 -1.42 -11.87 -5.09
N TYR A 59 -0.13 -11.68 -5.39
CA TYR A 59 0.86 -11.31 -4.38
C TYR A 59 1.45 -9.96 -4.78
N GLY A 60 1.44 -9.00 -3.85
CA GLY A 60 1.93 -7.66 -4.11
C GLY A 60 3.02 -7.24 -3.17
N GLU A 61 3.94 -6.42 -3.67
CA GLU A 61 5.05 -5.87 -2.89
C GLU A 61 5.28 -4.40 -3.24
N CYS A 62 5.62 -3.64 -2.21
CA CYS A 62 6.19 -2.30 -2.36
C CYS A 62 7.52 -2.29 -1.61
N PRO A 63 8.61 -2.81 -2.26
CA PRO A 63 9.88 -3.00 -1.59
C PRO A 63 10.68 -1.69 -1.55
N ASN A 64 10.47 -0.91 -0.51
CA ASN A 64 11.20 0.33 -0.26
C ASN A 64 11.02 1.38 -1.37
N GLN A 65 9.86 1.39 -2.00
CA GLN A 65 9.52 2.34 -3.07
C GLN A 65 8.38 3.27 -2.69
N GLY A 66 7.78 3.06 -1.51
CA GLY A 66 6.73 3.93 -1.03
C GLY A 66 7.30 5.09 -0.24
N ILE A 67 6.76 6.28 -0.50
CA ILE A 67 7.16 7.51 0.18
C ILE A 67 5.92 8.18 0.74
N VAL A 68 6.02 8.60 1.98
CA VAL A 68 5.00 9.43 2.63
C VAL A 68 5.68 10.73 3.03
N MET A 69 5.06 11.84 2.66
CA MET A 69 5.59 13.18 2.92
C MET A 69 4.65 13.95 3.83
N THR A 70 5.21 14.65 4.79
CA THR A 70 4.50 15.56 5.67
C THR A 70 5.28 16.88 5.76
N GLN A 71 4.76 17.86 6.50
CA GLN A 71 5.40 19.18 6.57
C GLN A 71 6.82 19.14 7.11
N ASP A 72 7.11 18.22 8.03
CA ASP A 72 8.41 18.18 8.71
C ASP A 72 9.36 17.09 8.18
N GLY A 73 9.01 16.40 7.09
CA GLY A 73 9.90 15.44 6.48
C GLY A 73 9.21 14.29 5.80
N VAL A 74 9.87 13.15 5.76
CA VAL A 74 9.42 12.00 4.99
C VAL A 74 9.49 10.71 5.80
N ALA A 75 8.75 9.71 5.32
CA ALA A 75 8.93 8.32 5.69
C ALA A 75 8.94 7.50 4.42
N THR A 76 9.69 6.42 4.43
CA THR A 76 9.59 5.40 3.39
C THR A 76 8.92 4.17 3.98
N PHE A 77 8.38 3.32 3.11
CA PHE A 77 7.76 2.10 3.59
C PHE A 77 8.01 0.92 2.68
N ARG A 78 7.96 -0.25 3.30
CA ARG A 78 7.91 -1.54 2.63
C ARG A 78 6.59 -2.19 2.99
N ALA A 79 5.94 -2.77 1.99
CA ALA A 79 4.69 -3.46 2.20
C ALA A 79 4.66 -4.72 1.37
N SER A 80 3.95 -5.72 1.87
CA SER A 80 3.63 -6.91 1.09
C SER A 80 2.26 -7.41 1.48
N GLY A 81 1.58 -8.03 0.54
CA GLY A 81 0.25 -8.53 0.81
C GLY A 81 -0.22 -9.51 -0.23
N VAL A 82 -1.30 -10.17 0.10
CA VAL A 82 -1.99 -11.09 -0.81
C VAL A 82 -3.37 -10.52 -1.13
N GLY A 83 -3.88 -10.83 -2.30
CA GLY A 83 -5.13 -10.28 -2.72
C GLY A 83 -5.79 -11.03 -3.85
N ALA A 84 -6.82 -10.42 -4.40
CA ALA A 84 -7.58 -10.99 -5.49
C ALA A 84 -8.28 -9.88 -6.28
N PHE A 85 -8.64 -10.17 -7.51
CA PHE A 85 -9.52 -9.31 -8.28
C PHE A 85 -10.94 -9.40 -7.73
N THR A 86 -11.66 -8.30 -7.78
CA THR A 86 -13.07 -8.27 -7.39
C THR A 86 -13.98 -8.48 -8.59
N ALA A 87 -15.22 -8.87 -8.32
CA ALA A 87 -16.21 -9.08 -9.38
C ALA A 87 -16.52 -7.80 -10.16
N GLU A 88 -16.30 -6.64 -9.54
CA GLU A 88 -16.60 -5.33 -10.12
C GLU A 88 -15.43 -4.75 -10.93
N GLY A 89 -14.33 -5.50 -11.08
CA GLY A 89 -13.18 -5.06 -11.87
C GLY A 89 -12.10 -4.34 -11.09
N GLY A 90 -12.17 -4.36 -9.77
CA GLY A 90 -11.12 -3.83 -8.91
C GLY A 90 -10.24 -4.93 -8.34
N ALA A 91 -9.51 -4.60 -7.27
CA ALA A 91 -8.64 -5.54 -6.57
C ALA A 91 -8.64 -5.21 -5.08
N THR A 92 -8.42 -6.22 -4.28
CA THR A 92 -8.33 -6.08 -2.83
C THR A 92 -7.09 -6.80 -2.33
N PHE A 93 -6.37 -6.16 -1.39
CA PHE A 93 -5.16 -6.72 -0.78
C PHE A 93 -5.23 -6.59 0.72
N ARG A 94 -4.63 -7.58 1.40
CA ARG A 94 -4.45 -7.60 2.86
C ARG A 94 -3.00 -7.94 3.12
N GLY A 95 -2.34 -7.17 3.98
CA GLY A 95 -0.92 -7.41 4.20
C GLY A 95 -0.35 -6.62 5.36
N VAL A 96 0.97 -6.52 5.35
CA VAL A 96 1.75 -5.86 6.39
C VAL A 96 2.55 -4.72 5.79
N VAL A 97 2.83 -3.71 6.61
CA VAL A 97 3.62 -2.55 6.22
C VAL A 97 4.55 -2.14 7.35
N TYR A 98 5.77 -1.76 6.98
CA TYR A 98 6.79 -1.26 7.89
C TYR A 98 7.26 0.10 7.38
N PHE A 99 7.43 1.05 8.29
CA PHE A 99 7.86 2.40 7.96
C PHE A 99 9.23 2.70 8.52
N GLN A 100 9.96 3.55 7.82
CA GLN A 100 11.18 4.17 8.32
C GLN A 100 11.01 5.67 8.17
N ALA A 101 10.79 6.35 9.29
CA ALA A 101 10.45 7.76 9.30
C ALA A 101 11.61 8.60 9.82
N SER A 102 11.99 9.61 9.04
CA SER A 102 12.88 10.68 9.50
C SER A 102 12.08 11.92 9.96
N ALA A 103 10.84 12.07 9.48
CA ALA A 103 9.97 13.14 9.94
C ALA A 103 9.62 12.95 11.41
N PRO A 104 9.86 13.96 12.28
CA PRO A 104 9.52 13.84 13.70
C PRO A 104 8.05 13.51 13.95
N SER A 105 7.13 14.08 13.17
CA SER A 105 5.69 13.81 13.33
C SER A 105 5.29 12.37 13.04
N LEU A 106 6.14 11.63 12.34
CA LEU A 106 5.89 10.23 11.97
C LEU A 106 6.78 9.25 12.77
N SER A 107 7.50 9.74 13.77
CA SER A 107 8.48 8.93 14.50
C SER A 107 7.89 7.72 15.20
N SER A 108 6.61 7.77 15.59
CA SER A 108 5.94 6.63 16.23
C SER A 108 5.81 5.42 15.30
N LEU A 109 5.97 5.62 14.00
CA LEU A 109 5.89 4.51 13.03
C LEU A 109 7.14 3.65 13.03
N ASN A 110 8.27 4.18 13.52
CA ASN A 110 9.49 3.40 13.64
C ASN A 110 9.30 2.32 14.71
N GLY A 111 9.53 1.08 14.35
CA GLY A 111 9.31 -0.03 15.26
C GLY A 111 7.85 -0.51 15.32
N THR A 112 6.95 0.08 14.56
CA THR A 112 5.56 -0.35 14.49
C THR A 112 5.37 -1.32 13.32
N CYS A 113 4.68 -2.41 13.59
CA CYS A 113 4.22 -3.32 12.54
C CYS A 113 2.78 -2.95 12.20
N GLY A 114 2.53 -2.57 10.95
CA GLY A 114 1.19 -2.26 10.49
C GLY A 114 0.58 -3.40 9.70
N VAL A 115 -0.73 -3.58 9.83
CA VAL A 115 -1.51 -4.43 8.93
C VAL A 115 -2.47 -3.55 8.17
N TYR A 116 -2.72 -3.88 6.90
CA TYR A 116 -3.48 -2.96 6.06
C TYR A 116 -4.53 -3.65 5.20
N HIS A 117 -5.49 -2.83 4.79
CA HIS A 117 -6.39 -3.09 3.67
C HIS A 117 -6.04 -2.10 2.55
N TRP A 118 -5.80 -2.61 1.36
CA TRP A 118 -5.65 -1.81 0.14
C TRP A 118 -6.73 -2.28 -0.82
N ASP A 119 -7.68 -1.42 -1.11
CA ASP A 119 -8.81 -1.72 -1.96
C ASP A 119 -8.87 -0.71 -3.11
N VAL A 120 -8.90 -1.21 -4.34
CA VAL A 120 -8.93 -0.40 -5.56
C VAL A 120 -10.18 -0.75 -6.33
N ASP A 121 -10.94 0.26 -6.75
CA ASP A 121 -12.11 0.04 -7.59
C ASP A 121 -11.72 0.00 -9.09
N ALA A 122 -12.72 -0.23 -9.95
CA ALA A 122 -12.49 -0.37 -11.39
C ALA A 122 -12.00 0.92 -12.05
N GLU A 123 -12.25 2.08 -11.43
CA GLU A 123 -11.82 3.38 -11.93
C GLU A 123 -10.44 3.81 -11.42
N GLY A 124 -9.80 2.99 -10.59
CA GLY A 124 -8.51 3.31 -10.02
C GLY A 124 -8.56 4.11 -8.73
N ASN A 125 -9.73 4.26 -8.12
CA ASN A 125 -9.83 4.90 -6.80
C ASN A 125 -9.46 3.88 -5.74
N ALA A 126 -8.51 4.24 -4.88
CA ALA A 126 -7.98 3.34 -3.88
C ALA A 126 -8.13 3.90 -2.48
N THR A 127 -8.28 3.02 -1.52
CA THR A 127 -8.23 3.35 -0.09
C THR A 127 -7.19 2.48 0.58
N TRP A 128 -6.42 3.08 1.46
CA TRP A 128 -5.39 2.39 2.23
C TRP A 128 -5.65 2.66 3.70
N ASN A 129 -6.09 1.63 4.42
CA ASN A 129 -6.38 1.69 5.84
C ASN A 129 -5.37 0.83 6.59
N ILE A 130 -4.77 1.38 7.63
CA ILE A 130 -3.67 0.74 8.34
C ILE A 130 -3.98 0.70 9.83
N TRP A 131 -3.78 -0.46 10.44
CA TRP A 131 -3.92 -0.67 11.87
C TRP A 131 -2.58 -1.12 12.45
N GLU A 132 -2.32 -0.72 13.67
CA GLU A 132 -1.16 -1.23 14.39
C GLU A 132 -1.41 -2.69 14.79
N TRP A 133 -0.43 -3.54 14.58
CA TRP A 133 -0.47 -4.91 15.08
C TRP A 133 0.32 -4.95 16.38
N LYS A 134 -0.39 -5.23 17.47
CA LYS A 134 0.19 -5.37 18.82
C LYS A 134 0.33 -6.82 19.21
#